data_5a70fae91e4efe124891132b406a0e3b
#
_entry.id   5a70fae91e4efe124891132b406a0e3b
#
_cell.length_a   1.000
_cell.length_b   1.000
_cell.length_c   1.000
_cell.angle_alpha   90.00
_cell.angle_beta   90.00
_cell.angle_gamma   90.00
#
_symmetry.space_group_name_H-M   'P 1'
#
loop_
_entity.id
_entity.type
_entity.pdbx_description
1 polymer ?
#
loop_
_entity_poly.entity_id
_entity_poly.type
_entity_poly.pdbx_seq_one_letter_code
_entity_poly.pdbx_strand_id
1 'polypeptide(L)'
;MNLVISLKKILVIAVMAFASLISGESAFAQSKVVYHIDDAQSQGLKGLRNIRNHLDTAPETKIIVVTHAAGVDLLMEGSKDQKNNIEYGPLVSALKSRGVVFEVCEITLKNRNLNKGQFILDADFTPSGVVKIADLQYVDHYAYIKP
;
A
#
# COMPACT_ATOMS: atom_id res chain seq x y z
N MET A 1 -52.43 -38.06 10.48
CA MET A 1 -51.35 -37.77 11.42
C MET A 1 -49.98 -37.60 10.73
N ASN A 2 -49.69 -38.30 9.64
CA ASN A 2 -48.38 -38.25 8.94
C ASN A 2 -48.10 -36.96 8.12
N LEU A 3 -49.16 -36.31 7.60
CA LEU A 3 -49.02 -35.11 6.75
C LEU A 3 -48.55 -33.89 7.54
N VAL A 4 -49.07 -33.71 8.76
CA VAL A 4 -48.75 -32.55 9.63
C VAL A 4 -47.28 -32.64 10.15
N ILE A 5 -46.80 -33.87 10.39
CA ILE A 5 -45.43 -34.12 10.82
C ILE A 5 -44.45 -33.85 9.69
N SER A 6 -44.82 -34.14 8.42
CA SER A 6 -44.02 -33.86 7.23
C SER A 6 -43.87 -32.35 6.98
N LEU A 7 -44.94 -31.58 7.14
CA LEU A 7 -44.92 -30.12 6.95
C LEU A 7 -44.03 -29.42 7.99
N LYS A 8 -44.04 -29.84 9.26
CA LYS A 8 -43.18 -29.30 10.30
C LYS A 8 -41.71 -29.59 10.06
N LYS A 9 -41.37 -30.78 9.55
CA LYS A 9 -40.00 -31.15 9.19
C LYS A 9 -39.47 -30.32 8.01
N ILE A 10 -40.30 -30.09 6.99
CA ILE A 10 -39.96 -29.28 5.83
C ILE A 10 -39.71 -27.81 6.27
N LEU A 11 -40.56 -27.27 7.14
CA LEU A 11 -40.42 -25.91 7.64
C LEU A 11 -39.12 -25.72 8.45
N VAL A 12 -38.75 -26.67 9.30
CA VAL A 12 -37.51 -26.64 10.11
C VAL A 12 -36.26 -26.69 9.20
N ILE A 13 -36.28 -27.54 8.17
CA ILE A 13 -35.17 -27.63 7.21
C ILE A 13 -35.05 -26.34 6.41
N ALA A 14 -36.16 -25.69 5.99
CA ALA A 14 -36.14 -24.42 5.28
C ALA A 14 -35.61 -23.28 6.13
N VAL A 15 -35.94 -23.22 7.43
CA VAL A 15 -35.41 -22.22 8.37
C VAL A 15 -33.92 -22.43 8.63
N MET A 16 -33.45 -23.67 8.76
CA MET A 16 -32.00 -23.94 8.91
C MET A 16 -31.21 -23.62 7.63
N ALA A 17 -31.77 -23.86 6.45
CA ALA A 17 -31.12 -23.50 5.18
C ALA A 17 -31.06 -21.99 4.98
N PHE A 18 -32.04 -21.25 5.45
CA PHE A 18 -32.03 -19.77 5.37
C PHE A 18 -31.06 -19.11 6.36
N ALA A 19 -30.88 -19.72 7.54
CA ALA A 19 -29.91 -19.25 8.54
C ALA A 19 -28.44 -19.38 8.08
N SER A 20 -28.14 -20.35 7.22
CA SER A 20 -26.80 -20.54 6.67
C SER A 20 -26.41 -19.51 5.58
N LEU A 21 -27.38 -18.79 5.01
CA LEU A 21 -27.14 -17.77 4.00
C LEU A 21 -26.80 -16.38 4.58
N ILE A 22 -26.90 -16.22 5.91
CA ILE A 22 -26.65 -14.95 6.58
C ILE A 22 -25.24 -14.89 7.23
N SER A 23 -24.45 -15.95 7.09
CA SER A 23 -23.02 -15.89 7.42
C SER A 23 -22.28 -15.09 6.32
N GLY A 24 -22.68 -13.84 6.13
CA GLY A 24 -21.89 -12.86 5.43
C GLY A 24 -20.62 -12.69 6.26
N GLU A 25 -19.53 -13.36 5.87
CA GLU A 25 -18.21 -12.95 6.28
C GLU A 25 -18.12 -11.47 5.92
N SER A 26 -18.08 -10.61 6.94
CA SER A 26 -17.67 -9.24 6.77
C SER A 26 -16.23 -9.31 6.29
N ALA A 27 -16.04 -9.37 4.98
CA ALA A 27 -14.75 -9.13 4.38
C ALA A 27 -14.38 -7.70 4.80
N PHE A 28 -13.61 -7.57 5.88
CA PHE A 28 -13.02 -6.29 6.25
C PHE A 28 -12.25 -5.84 5.03
N ALA A 29 -12.72 -4.77 4.39
CA ALA A 29 -12.06 -4.20 3.24
C ALA A 29 -10.60 -3.96 3.62
N GLN A 30 -9.67 -4.60 2.90
CA GLN A 30 -8.23 -4.47 3.15
C GLN A 30 -7.86 -2.99 3.12
N SER A 31 -7.27 -2.48 4.20
CA SER A 31 -6.82 -1.09 4.28
C SER A 31 -5.79 -0.80 3.18
N LYS A 32 -5.95 0.36 2.54
CA LYS A 32 -5.07 0.82 1.45
C LYS A 32 -4.53 2.20 1.79
N VAL A 33 -3.23 2.39 1.69
CA VAL A 33 -2.58 3.64 2.08
C VAL A 33 -1.54 4.05 1.04
N VAL A 34 -1.57 5.31 0.59
CA VAL A 34 -0.50 5.92 -0.17
C VAL A 34 0.35 6.81 0.73
N TYR A 35 1.64 6.51 0.80
CA TYR A 35 2.65 7.38 1.39
C TYR A 35 3.25 8.27 0.31
N HIS A 36 3.23 9.57 0.54
CA HIS A 36 3.77 10.56 -0.39
C HIS A 36 5.07 11.14 0.13
N ILE A 37 6.18 10.97 -0.60
CA ILE A 37 7.50 11.49 -0.24
C ILE A 37 7.99 12.39 -1.37
N ASP A 38 8.09 13.69 -1.11
CA ASP A 38 8.59 14.70 -2.05
C ASP A 38 9.98 15.23 -1.70
N ASP A 39 10.50 14.87 -0.52
CA ASP A 39 11.86 15.17 -0.08
C ASP A 39 12.45 14.01 0.74
N ALA A 40 13.51 13.37 0.22
CA ALA A 40 14.11 12.20 0.83
C ALA A 40 14.83 12.51 2.16
N GLN A 41 15.45 13.68 2.29
CA GLN A 41 16.24 14.01 3.48
C GLN A 41 15.36 14.33 4.69
N SER A 42 14.25 15.03 4.50
CA SER A 42 13.33 15.39 5.60
C SER A 42 12.28 14.31 5.90
N GLN A 43 11.91 13.50 4.90
CA GLN A 43 10.80 12.56 5.00
C GLN A 43 11.24 11.08 4.91
N GLY A 44 12.39 10.77 4.29
CA GLY A 44 12.79 9.42 3.93
C GLY A 44 12.83 8.45 5.11
N LEU A 45 13.75 8.64 6.07
CA LEU A 45 13.85 7.76 7.24
C LEU A 45 12.57 7.75 8.09
N LYS A 46 11.94 8.90 8.25
CA LYS A 46 10.68 9.01 8.99
C LYS A 46 9.58 8.22 8.31
N GLY A 47 9.45 8.35 6.98
CA GLY A 47 8.48 7.63 6.18
C GLY A 47 8.68 6.12 6.23
N LEU A 48 9.93 5.64 5.99
CA LEU A 48 10.23 4.21 6.06
C LEU A 48 9.96 3.61 7.44
N ARG A 49 10.25 4.35 8.52
CA ARG A 49 9.92 3.94 9.89
C ARG A 49 8.40 3.88 10.11
N ASN A 50 7.66 4.89 9.64
CA ASN A 50 6.21 4.93 9.75
C ASN A 50 5.57 3.75 9.01
N ILE A 51 6.04 3.44 7.80
CA ILE A 51 5.55 2.29 7.01
C ILE A 51 5.81 0.97 7.73
N ARG A 52 7.01 0.79 8.29
CA ARG A 52 7.34 -0.40 9.08
C ARG A 52 6.37 -0.54 10.26
N ASN A 53 6.22 0.51 11.08
CA ASN A 53 5.33 0.50 12.26
C ASN A 53 3.86 0.27 11.86
N HIS A 54 3.44 0.81 10.70
CA HIS A 54 2.11 0.58 10.14
C HIS A 54 1.89 -0.92 9.88
N LEU A 55 2.80 -1.54 9.13
CA LEU A 55 2.71 -2.97 8.82
C LEU A 55 2.89 -3.87 10.05
N ASP A 56 3.66 -3.44 11.06
CA ASP A 56 3.81 -4.20 12.31
C ASP A 56 2.49 -4.27 13.09
N THR A 57 1.63 -3.25 12.93
CA THR A 57 0.31 -3.16 13.58
C THR A 57 -0.82 -3.68 12.70
N ALA A 58 -0.75 -3.45 11.39
CA ALA A 58 -1.76 -3.84 10.40
C ALA A 58 -1.10 -4.50 9.18
N PRO A 59 -0.64 -5.77 9.30
CA PRO A 59 0.20 -6.44 8.30
C PRO A 59 -0.47 -6.63 6.93
N GLU A 60 -1.81 -6.66 6.89
CA GLU A 60 -2.59 -6.83 5.66
C GLU A 60 -2.79 -5.53 4.88
N THR A 61 -2.31 -4.39 5.38
CA THR A 61 -2.48 -3.09 4.69
C THR A 61 -1.72 -3.06 3.38
N LYS A 62 -2.39 -2.70 2.29
CA LYS A 62 -1.72 -2.40 1.01
C LYS A 62 -1.09 -1.02 1.07
N ILE A 63 0.23 -0.95 0.90
CA ILE A 63 0.97 0.31 0.93
C ILE A 63 1.64 0.56 -0.40
N ILE A 64 1.40 1.75 -0.96
CA ILE A 64 2.13 2.29 -2.10
C ILE A 64 2.84 3.56 -1.65
N VAL A 65 4.14 3.63 -1.91
CA VAL A 65 4.95 4.84 -1.68
C VAL A 65 5.16 5.51 -3.03
N VAL A 66 4.71 6.75 -3.17
CA VAL A 66 4.92 7.53 -4.39
C VAL A 66 5.92 8.63 -4.09
N THR A 67 6.98 8.68 -4.89
CA THR A 67 8.05 9.68 -4.77
C THR A 67 8.07 10.61 -5.99
N HIS A 68 8.31 11.90 -5.76
CA HIS A 68 8.58 12.88 -6.81
C HIS A 68 9.50 14.00 -6.29
N ALA A 69 9.90 14.93 -7.12
CA ALA A 69 10.84 16.00 -6.79
C ALA A 69 12.12 15.47 -6.11
N ALA A 70 12.56 16.01 -4.98
CA ALA A 70 13.70 15.48 -4.21
C ALA A 70 13.39 14.15 -3.49
N GLY A 71 12.13 13.76 -3.41
CA GLY A 71 11.72 12.47 -2.81
C GLY A 71 12.19 11.25 -3.59
N VAL A 72 12.45 11.38 -4.91
CA VAL A 72 12.94 10.25 -5.72
C VAL A 72 14.33 9.77 -5.28
N ASP A 73 15.10 10.65 -4.61
CA ASP A 73 16.42 10.30 -4.09
C ASP A 73 16.38 9.18 -3.04
N LEU A 74 15.23 8.97 -2.40
CA LEU A 74 14.99 7.80 -1.52
C LEU A 74 15.29 6.47 -2.20
N LEU A 75 15.05 6.39 -3.51
CA LEU A 75 15.11 5.16 -4.31
C LEU A 75 16.33 5.11 -5.24
N MET A 76 17.24 6.09 -5.17
CA MET A 76 18.48 6.07 -5.95
C MET A 76 19.52 5.12 -5.31
N GLU A 77 20.30 4.46 -6.16
CA GLU A 77 21.42 3.61 -5.72
C GLU A 77 22.41 4.36 -4.82
N GLY A 78 22.77 3.74 -3.69
CA GLY A 78 23.70 4.30 -2.74
C GLY A 78 23.23 5.55 -1.99
N SER A 79 21.96 5.96 -2.20
CA SER A 79 21.41 7.14 -1.54
C SER A 79 21.19 6.90 -0.04
N LYS A 80 21.42 7.94 0.75
CA LYS A 80 21.34 7.84 2.21
C LYS A 80 20.84 9.12 2.86
N ASP A 81 20.31 8.96 4.05
CA ASP A 81 20.08 10.06 4.99
C ASP A 81 21.41 10.64 5.43
N GLN A 82 21.68 11.89 5.07
CA GLN A 82 22.97 12.51 5.32
C GLN A 82 23.22 12.81 6.79
N LYS A 83 22.15 13.10 7.55
CA LYS A 83 22.24 13.42 8.98
C LYS A 83 22.63 12.19 9.81
N ASN A 84 22.05 11.04 9.50
CA ASN A 84 22.27 9.81 10.26
C ASN A 84 23.23 8.85 9.57
N ASN A 85 23.65 9.15 8.34
CA ASN A 85 24.51 8.30 7.49
C ASN A 85 23.91 6.89 7.28
N ILE A 86 22.58 6.80 7.12
CA ILE A 86 21.85 5.54 6.94
C ILE A 86 21.42 5.42 5.47
N GLU A 87 21.82 4.31 4.82
CA GLU A 87 21.40 4.00 3.45
C GLU A 87 19.90 3.67 3.41
N TYR A 88 19.21 4.16 2.39
CA TYR A 88 17.80 3.88 2.19
C TYR A 88 17.54 2.50 1.57
N GLY A 89 18.41 2.07 0.65
CA GLY A 89 18.22 0.84 -0.13
C GLY A 89 17.86 -0.39 0.72
N PRO A 90 18.66 -0.78 1.74
CA PRO A 90 18.33 -1.92 2.58
C PRO A 90 16.97 -1.81 3.30
N LEU A 91 16.59 -0.59 3.71
CA LEU A 91 15.31 -0.35 4.38
C LEU A 91 14.13 -0.46 3.40
N VAL A 92 14.31 0.03 2.17
CA VAL A 92 13.33 -0.10 1.08
C VAL A 92 13.13 -1.57 0.73
N SER A 93 14.22 -2.33 0.49
CA SER A 93 14.16 -3.76 0.16
C SER A 93 13.47 -4.58 1.24
N ALA A 94 13.73 -4.28 2.52
CA ALA A 94 13.05 -4.93 3.64
C ALA A 94 11.52 -4.67 3.63
N LEU A 95 11.08 -3.48 3.24
CA LEU A 95 9.66 -3.16 3.12
C LEU A 95 9.04 -3.73 1.84
N LYS A 96 9.79 -3.74 0.73
CA LYS A 96 9.36 -4.38 -0.53
C LYS A 96 9.08 -5.87 -0.31
N SER A 97 9.90 -6.57 0.47
CA SER A 97 9.68 -7.99 0.83
C SER A 97 8.40 -8.21 1.66
N ARG A 98 7.86 -7.14 2.27
CA ARG A 98 6.57 -7.13 2.98
C ARG A 98 5.40 -6.68 2.09
N GLY A 99 5.60 -6.56 0.77
CA GLY A 99 4.57 -6.19 -0.19
C GLY A 99 4.36 -4.69 -0.41
N VAL A 100 5.24 -3.82 0.11
CA VAL A 100 5.18 -2.38 -0.18
C VAL A 100 5.64 -2.13 -1.61
N VAL A 101 4.89 -1.31 -2.35
CA VAL A 101 5.26 -0.85 -3.70
C VAL A 101 5.89 0.53 -3.60
N PHE A 102 7.03 0.73 -4.27
CA PHE A 102 7.73 2.02 -4.31
C PHE A 102 7.76 2.54 -5.74
N GLU A 103 7.14 3.69 -5.99
CA GLU A 103 7.00 4.28 -7.32
C GLU A 103 7.75 5.62 -7.44
N VAL A 104 8.53 5.75 -8.51
CA VAL A 104 9.28 6.95 -8.90
C VAL A 104 8.55 7.68 -10.02
N CYS A 105 8.39 9.00 -9.89
CA CYS A 105 7.77 9.87 -10.87
C CYS A 105 8.69 10.08 -12.09
N GLU A 106 8.27 9.63 -13.28
CA GLU A 106 9.05 9.79 -14.52
C GLU A 106 9.18 11.25 -14.98
N ILE A 107 8.19 12.11 -14.67
CA ILE A 107 8.32 13.58 -14.91
C ILE A 107 9.51 14.14 -14.13
N THR A 108 9.72 13.69 -12.89
CA THR A 108 10.88 14.09 -12.10
C THR A 108 12.20 13.63 -12.73
N LEU A 109 12.26 12.39 -13.22
CA LEU A 109 13.44 11.89 -13.92
C LEU A 109 13.79 12.81 -15.10
N LYS A 110 12.80 13.11 -15.94
CA LYS A 110 12.96 13.98 -17.10
C LYS A 110 13.47 15.37 -16.71
N ASN A 111 12.87 15.98 -15.70
CA ASN A 111 13.20 17.35 -15.26
C ASN A 111 14.60 17.44 -14.63
N ARG A 112 15.08 16.36 -14.02
CA ARG A 112 16.39 16.27 -13.35
C ARG A 112 17.46 15.56 -14.20
N ASN A 113 17.16 15.19 -15.45
CA ASN A 113 18.04 14.41 -16.33
C ASN A 113 18.53 13.10 -15.69
N LEU A 114 17.65 12.42 -14.95
CA LEU A 114 17.91 11.12 -14.35
C LEU A 114 17.44 10.00 -15.29
N ASN A 115 18.10 8.84 -15.24
CA ASN A 115 17.67 7.64 -15.94
C ASN A 115 17.33 6.52 -14.97
N LYS A 116 16.52 5.56 -15.41
CA LYS A 116 16.03 4.45 -14.56
C LYS A 116 17.15 3.58 -13.98
N GLY A 117 18.28 3.46 -14.67
CA GLY A 117 19.43 2.69 -14.20
C GLY A 117 20.17 3.27 -13.00
N GLN A 118 19.80 4.48 -12.54
CA GLN A 118 20.34 5.08 -11.32
C GLN A 118 19.54 4.73 -10.07
N PHE A 119 18.48 3.94 -10.23
CA PHE A 119 17.58 3.57 -9.14
C PHE A 119 17.78 2.10 -8.75
N ILE A 120 17.49 1.79 -7.49
CA ILE A 120 17.52 0.42 -6.98
C ILE A 120 16.51 -0.46 -7.73
N LEU A 121 16.77 -1.77 -7.81
CA LEU A 121 15.90 -2.72 -8.51
C LEU A 121 14.48 -2.81 -7.92
N ASP A 122 14.32 -2.43 -6.67
CA ASP A 122 13.03 -2.43 -5.97
C ASP A 122 12.11 -1.27 -6.36
N ALA A 123 12.62 -0.30 -7.15
CA ALA A 123 11.86 0.86 -7.60
C ALA A 123 11.04 0.54 -8.84
N ASP A 124 9.74 0.79 -8.76
CA ASP A 124 8.82 0.85 -9.89
C ASP A 124 8.72 2.31 -10.40
N PHE A 125 8.12 2.51 -11.59
CA PHE A 125 8.03 3.84 -12.19
C PHE A 125 6.59 4.17 -12.58
N THR A 126 6.18 5.41 -12.34
CA THR A 126 4.87 5.93 -12.72
C THR A 126 5.03 7.19 -13.58
N PRO A 127 4.22 7.38 -14.64
CA PRO A 127 4.35 8.54 -15.53
C PRO A 127 4.31 9.89 -14.79
N SER A 128 3.44 10.03 -13.79
CA SER A 128 3.30 11.23 -12.97
C SER A 128 2.98 10.86 -11.52
N GLY A 129 3.86 11.21 -10.59
CA GLY A 129 3.63 10.96 -9.16
C GLY A 129 2.39 11.67 -8.63
N VAL A 130 2.14 12.92 -9.05
CA VAL A 130 0.97 13.69 -8.58
C VAL A 130 -0.34 13.10 -9.09
N VAL A 131 -0.40 12.71 -10.38
CA VAL A 131 -1.57 12.03 -10.94
C VAL A 131 -1.80 10.70 -10.25
N LYS A 132 -0.74 9.90 -10.07
CA LYS A 132 -0.82 8.61 -9.37
C LYS A 132 -1.40 8.76 -7.96
N ILE A 133 -0.94 9.75 -7.18
CA ILE A 133 -1.48 10.02 -5.84
C ILE A 133 -2.96 10.39 -5.90
N ALA A 134 -3.36 11.22 -6.86
CA ALA A 134 -4.77 11.61 -7.03
C ALA A 134 -5.64 10.41 -7.38
N ASP A 135 -5.21 9.57 -8.34
CA ASP A 135 -5.94 8.38 -8.77
C ASP A 135 -6.06 7.36 -7.64
N LEU A 136 -4.97 7.11 -6.91
CA LEU A 136 -5.00 6.21 -5.75
C LEU A 136 -6.04 6.65 -4.70
N GLN A 137 -6.17 7.96 -4.46
CA GLN A 137 -7.14 8.47 -3.49
C GLN A 137 -8.57 8.44 -4.05
N TYR A 138 -8.77 8.99 -5.26
CA TYR A 138 -10.11 9.21 -5.82
C TYR A 138 -10.73 7.94 -6.41
N VAL A 139 -9.94 7.16 -7.16
CA VAL A 139 -10.43 5.97 -7.86
C VAL A 139 -10.29 4.71 -7.01
N ASP A 140 -9.12 4.52 -6.41
CA ASP A 140 -8.76 3.29 -5.70
C ASP A 140 -9.03 3.35 -4.18
N HIS A 141 -9.47 4.51 -3.66
CA HIS A 141 -9.83 4.75 -2.26
C HIS A 141 -8.70 4.47 -1.26
N TYR A 142 -7.47 4.90 -1.58
CA TYR A 142 -6.35 4.89 -0.66
C TYR A 142 -6.42 6.06 0.33
N ALA A 143 -6.18 5.79 1.59
CA ALA A 143 -5.90 6.84 2.56
C ALA A 143 -4.54 7.50 2.25
N TYR A 144 -4.42 8.82 2.44
CA TYR A 144 -3.21 9.56 2.16
C TYR A 144 -2.42 9.87 3.42
N ILE A 145 -1.10 9.59 3.40
CA ILE A 145 -0.18 9.95 4.47
C ILE A 145 1.04 10.67 3.87
N LYS A 146 1.35 11.83 4.42
CA LYS A 146 2.61 12.54 4.19
C LYS A 146 3.44 12.52 5.47
N PRO A 147 4.61 11.83 5.47
CA PRO A 147 5.44 11.70 6.69
C PRO A 147 6.11 13.01 7.09
#